data_b27593c294ff1b79aceb71d7d3e36e09
#
_entry.id   b27593c294ff1b79aceb71d7d3e36e09
#
_cell.length_a   1.000
_cell.length_b   1.000
_cell.length_c   1.000
_cell.angle_alpha   90.00
_cell.angle_beta   90.00
_cell.angle_gamma   90.00
#
_symmetry.space_group_name_H-M   'P 1'
#
loop_
_entity.id
_entity.type
_entity.pdbx_description
1 polymer ?
#
loop_
_entity_poly.entity_id
_entity_poly.type
_entity_poly.pdbx_seq_one_letter_code
_entity_poly.pdbx_strand_id
1 'polypeptide(L)'
;MSKKLIGSVTEHEKNEIQNLFERRNGLNELAMILTAENEALYEKLVKDMGETGTKFQNWWNTMSAKYQWESSPNGNWEINFETCEIYLVINE
;
A
#
# COMPACT_ATOMS: atom_id res chain seq x y z
N MET A 1 -18.44 6.63 -9.41
CA MET A 1 -17.03 6.64 -8.96
C MET A 1 -16.24 7.66 -9.75
N SER A 2 -15.55 8.56 -9.10
CA SER A 2 -14.74 9.57 -9.75
C SER A 2 -13.29 9.49 -9.26
N LYS A 3 -12.38 9.95 -10.10
CA LYS A 3 -10.94 9.88 -9.83
C LYS A 3 -10.32 11.24 -10.16
N LYS A 4 -9.65 11.84 -9.19
CA LYS A 4 -9.09 13.18 -9.30
C LYS A 4 -7.61 13.17 -9.00
N LEU A 5 -6.81 13.78 -9.88
CA LEU A 5 -5.38 13.98 -9.62
C LEU A 5 -5.22 15.05 -8.54
N ILE A 6 -4.57 14.69 -7.42
CA ILE A 6 -4.40 15.59 -6.28
C ILE A 6 -2.94 15.93 -5.99
N GLY A 7 -2.01 15.24 -6.62
CA GLY A 7 -0.59 15.50 -6.40
C GLY A 7 0.30 14.43 -6.99
N SER A 8 1.54 14.45 -6.56
CA SER A 8 2.53 13.44 -6.97
C SER A 8 3.57 13.29 -5.87
N VAL A 9 4.35 12.21 -5.95
CA VAL A 9 5.47 11.95 -5.05
C VAL A 9 6.75 11.88 -5.86
N THR A 10 7.89 11.87 -5.17
CA THR A 10 9.18 11.70 -5.85
C THR A 10 9.33 10.25 -6.29
N GLU A 11 10.25 10.02 -7.24
CA GLU A 11 10.56 8.67 -7.69
C GLU A 11 11.05 7.79 -6.54
N HIS A 12 11.87 8.35 -5.66
CA HIS A 12 12.36 7.64 -4.48
C HIS A 12 11.20 7.19 -3.56
N GLU A 13 10.27 8.09 -3.30
CA GLU A 13 9.09 7.81 -2.49
C GLU A 13 8.20 6.77 -3.15
N LYS A 14 8.01 6.86 -4.47
CA LYS A 14 7.26 5.87 -5.25
C LYS A 14 7.91 4.50 -5.16
N ASN A 15 9.23 4.43 -5.26
CA ASN A 15 9.96 3.17 -5.16
C ASN A 15 9.77 2.51 -3.80
N GLU A 16 9.72 3.29 -2.73
CA GLU A 16 9.48 2.75 -1.38
C GLU A 16 8.12 2.06 -1.28
N ILE A 17 7.05 2.73 -1.74
CA ILE A 17 5.70 2.15 -1.66
C ILE A 17 5.53 0.99 -2.64
N GLN A 18 6.16 1.06 -3.79
CA GLN A 18 6.13 -0.03 -4.78
C GLN A 18 6.76 -1.30 -4.22
N ASN A 19 7.90 -1.17 -3.54
CA ASN A 19 8.56 -2.31 -2.90
C ASN A 19 7.67 -2.95 -1.83
N LEU A 20 7.00 -2.13 -1.03
CA LEU A 20 6.07 -2.63 -0.01
C LEU A 20 4.85 -3.31 -0.64
N PHE A 21 4.35 -2.77 -1.73
CA PHE A 21 3.24 -3.34 -2.48
C PHE A 21 3.60 -4.71 -3.05
N GLU A 22 4.76 -4.81 -3.69
CA GLU A 22 5.24 -6.07 -4.26
C GLU A 22 5.50 -7.12 -3.17
N ARG A 23 6.08 -6.71 -2.03
CA ARG A 23 6.30 -7.60 -0.89
C ARG A 23 4.98 -8.13 -0.34
N ARG A 24 3.98 -7.26 -0.20
CA ARG A 24 2.65 -7.66 0.28
C ARG A 24 2.01 -8.69 -0.65
N ASN A 25 2.10 -8.48 -1.96
CA ASN A 25 1.58 -9.42 -2.95
C ASN A 25 2.30 -10.76 -2.89
N GLY A 26 3.62 -10.75 -2.76
CA GLY A 26 4.40 -11.98 -2.63
C GLY A 26 4.05 -12.76 -1.36
N LEU A 27 3.88 -12.06 -0.23
CA LEU A 27 3.49 -12.69 1.02
C LEU A 27 2.08 -13.28 0.94
N ASN A 28 1.15 -12.61 0.26
CA ASN A 28 -0.20 -13.12 0.05
C ASN A 28 -0.19 -14.41 -0.80
N GLU A 29 0.64 -14.45 -1.84
CA GLU A 29 0.81 -15.65 -2.66
C GLU A 29 1.37 -16.82 -1.85
N LEU A 30 2.36 -16.57 -1.00
CA LEU A 30 2.91 -17.59 -0.11
C LEU A 30 1.86 -18.11 0.87
N ALA A 31 1.01 -17.24 1.39
CA ALA A 31 -0.06 -17.63 2.30
C ALA A 31 -1.05 -18.59 1.64
N MET A 32 -1.28 -18.46 0.34
CA MET A 32 -2.15 -19.36 -0.43
C MET A 32 -1.55 -20.74 -0.64
N ILE A 33 -0.21 -20.84 -0.62
CA ILE A 33 0.52 -22.09 -0.87
C ILE A 33 0.79 -22.86 0.43
N LEU A 34 1.05 -22.12 1.52
CA LEU A 34 1.37 -22.75 2.81
C LEU A 34 0.13 -23.38 3.42
N THR A 35 0.27 -24.64 3.84
CA THR A 35 -0.80 -25.40 4.47
C THR A 35 -0.65 -25.38 5.99
N ALA A 36 -1.71 -25.80 6.68
CA ALA A 36 -1.72 -25.91 8.14
C ALA A 36 -0.67 -26.88 8.70
N GLU A 37 -0.07 -27.70 7.85
CA GLU A 37 0.98 -28.64 8.25
C GLU A 37 2.28 -27.96 8.66
N ASN A 38 2.47 -26.69 8.30
CA ASN A 38 3.69 -25.94 8.61
C ASN A 38 3.36 -24.68 9.40
N GLU A 39 2.86 -24.87 10.62
CA GLU A 39 2.40 -23.78 11.49
C GLU A 39 3.48 -22.75 11.79
N ALA A 40 4.72 -23.17 12.06
CA ALA A 40 5.81 -22.24 12.41
C ALA A 40 6.13 -21.30 11.26
N LEU A 41 6.15 -21.81 10.04
CA LEU A 41 6.40 -20.99 8.85
C LEU A 41 5.21 -20.07 8.55
N TYR A 42 4.01 -20.57 8.75
CA TYR A 42 2.78 -19.79 8.56
C TYR A 42 2.71 -18.61 9.56
N GLU A 43 3.07 -18.84 10.82
CA GLU A 43 3.12 -17.79 11.84
C GLU A 43 4.10 -16.68 11.47
N LYS A 44 5.29 -17.04 10.97
CA LYS A 44 6.27 -16.07 10.49
C LYS A 44 5.71 -15.24 9.33
N LEU A 45 5.02 -15.91 8.41
CA LEU A 45 4.42 -15.26 7.25
C LEU A 45 3.37 -14.25 7.68
N VAL A 46 2.47 -14.62 8.60
CA VAL A 46 1.43 -13.73 9.11
C VAL A 46 2.04 -12.51 9.80
N LYS A 47 3.12 -12.71 10.57
CA LYS A 47 3.83 -11.61 11.21
C LYS A 47 4.43 -10.66 10.17
N ASP A 48 5.08 -11.19 9.14
CA ASP A 48 5.65 -10.38 8.06
C ASP A 48 4.57 -9.61 7.29
N MET A 49 3.42 -10.22 7.07
CA MET A 49 2.27 -9.57 6.44
C MET A 49 1.78 -8.39 7.28
N GLY A 50 1.68 -8.57 8.59
CA GLY A 50 1.28 -7.51 9.51
C GLY A 50 2.27 -6.35 9.52
N GLU A 51 3.57 -6.64 9.58
CA GLU A 51 4.62 -5.63 9.55
C GLU A 51 4.63 -4.87 8.23
N THR A 52 4.50 -5.58 7.12
CA THR A 52 4.46 -4.98 5.78
C THR A 52 3.23 -4.09 5.62
N GLY A 53 2.07 -4.53 6.11
CA GLY A 53 0.85 -3.74 6.09
C GLY A 53 0.97 -2.47 6.91
N THR A 54 1.61 -2.55 8.08
CA THR A 54 1.86 -1.39 8.95
C THR A 54 2.78 -0.38 8.24
N LYS A 55 3.86 -0.85 7.62
CA LYS A 55 4.78 0.01 6.87
C LYS A 55 4.09 0.66 5.68
N PHE A 56 3.24 -0.08 4.99
CA PHE A 56 2.44 0.41 3.87
C PHE A 56 1.52 1.55 4.32
N GLN A 57 0.79 1.34 5.41
CA GLN A 57 -0.10 2.38 5.95
C GLN A 57 0.69 3.60 6.46
N ASN A 58 1.83 3.37 7.10
CA ASN A 58 2.69 4.46 7.59
C ASN A 58 3.22 5.32 6.45
N TRP A 59 3.54 4.71 5.31
CA TRP A 59 3.95 5.47 4.12
C TRP A 59 2.86 6.46 3.71
N TRP A 60 1.61 5.98 3.60
CA TRP A 60 0.46 6.83 3.24
C TRP A 60 0.25 7.93 4.27
N ASN A 61 0.33 7.61 5.55
CA ASN A 61 0.16 8.60 6.62
C ASN A 61 1.27 9.68 6.56
N THR A 62 2.50 9.27 6.34
CA THR A 62 3.65 10.18 6.24
C THR A 62 3.53 11.09 5.02
N MET A 63 3.21 10.51 3.86
CA MET A 63 3.11 11.27 2.63
C MET A 63 1.92 12.22 2.65
N SER A 64 0.78 11.79 3.18
CA SER A 64 -0.40 12.66 3.27
C SER A 64 -0.15 13.85 4.20
N ALA A 65 0.60 13.65 5.28
CA ALA A 65 0.98 14.73 6.18
C ALA A 65 1.98 15.69 5.51
N LYS A 66 2.94 15.13 4.77
CA LYS A 66 3.97 15.91 4.07
C LYS A 66 3.40 16.78 2.96
N TYR A 67 2.51 16.22 2.14
CA TYR A 67 1.95 16.90 0.97
C TYR A 67 0.59 17.51 1.21
N GLN A 68 -0.04 17.18 2.33
CA GLN A 68 -1.38 17.67 2.70
C GLN A 68 -2.42 17.46 1.60
N TRP A 69 -2.49 16.22 1.10
CA TRP A 69 -3.40 15.87 0.02
C TRP A 69 -4.86 16.03 0.41
N GLU A 70 -5.68 16.40 -0.56
CA GLU A 70 -7.12 16.43 -0.42
C GLU A 70 -7.64 15.05 -0.03
N SER A 71 -8.62 15.02 0.87
CA SER A 71 -9.25 13.77 1.29
C SER A 71 -10.76 13.91 1.28
N SER A 72 -11.46 12.79 1.26
CA SER A 72 -12.92 12.73 1.30
C SER A 72 -13.37 11.56 2.16
N PRO A 73 -14.47 11.69 2.94
CA PRO A 73 -14.97 10.57 3.75
C PRO A 73 -15.27 9.32 2.93
N ASN A 74 -15.66 9.47 1.66
CA ASN A 74 -15.97 8.36 0.77
C ASN A 74 -14.85 8.10 -0.25
N GLY A 75 -13.65 8.63 0.00
CA GLY A 75 -12.54 8.56 -0.92
C GLY A 75 -11.39 7.72 -0.43
N ASN A 76 -10.61 7.22 -1.38
CA ASN A 76 -9.37 6.52 -1.13
C ASN A 76 -8.29 7.09 -2.03
N TRP A 77 -7.04 7.02 -1.59
CA TRP A 77 -5.91 7.44 -2.40
C TRP A 77 -5.35 6.28 -3.20
N GLU A 78 -4.96 6.56 -4.43
CA GLU A 78 -4.26 5.62 -5.30
C GLU A 78 -2.99 6.25 -5.84
N ILE A 79 -1.99 5.43 -6.13
CA ILE A 79 -0.75 5.87 -6.76
C ILE A 79 -0.59 5.18 -8.11
N ASN A 80 -0.11 5.94 -9.10
CA ASN A 80 0.33 5.40 -10.37
C ASN A 80 1.84 5.20 -10.30
N PHE A 81 2.30 3.95 -10.29
CA PHE A 81 3.72 3.64 -10.16
C PHE A 81 4.56 4.06 -11.37
N GLU A 82 3.93 4.30 -12.51
CA GLU A 82 4.65 4.76 -13.71
C GLU A 82 4.91 6.26 -13.71
N THR A 83 3.96 7.04 -13.18
CA THR A 83 4.01 8.51 -13.25
C THR A 83 4.25 9.17 -11.90
N CYS A 84 4.25 8.42 -10.80
CA CYS A 84 4.34 8.92 -9.42
C CYS A 84 3.15 9.82 -9.02
N GLU A 85 2.08 9.81 -9.79
CA GLU A 85 0.90 10.63 -9.53
C GLU A 85 0.00 9.99 -8.48
N ILE A 86 -0.60 10.86 -7.64
CA ILE A 86 -1.54 10.45 -6.59
C ILE A 86 -2.93 10.91 -6.97
N TYR A 87 -3.88 10.00 -6.86
CA TYR A 87 -5.28 10.24 -7.20
C TYR A 87 -6.17 10.03 -5.99
N LEU A 88 -7.20 10.86 -5.89
CA LEU A 88 -8.30 10.66 -4.94
C LEU A 88 -9.43 9.98 -5.70
N VAL A 89 -9.77 8.77 -5.30
CA VAL A 89 -10.87 8.00 -5.88
C VAL A 89 -12.06 8.11 -4.96
N ILE A 90 -13.15 8.70 -5.44
CA ILE A 90 -14.36 8.91 -4.66
C ILE A 90 -15.39 7.85 -5.06
N ASN A 91 -15.85 7.08 -4.09
CA ASN A 91 -16.88 6.07 -4.27
C ASN A 91 -18.25 6.72 -4.01
N GLU A 92 -19.04 6.81 -5.04
CA GLU A 92 -20.38 7.38 -4.96
C GLU A 92 -21.44 6.29 -4.88
#